data_7b212c4d8facc3c04993950938046b88
#
_entry.id   7b212c4d8facc3c04993950938046b88
#
_cell.length_a   1.000
_cell.length_b   1.000
_cell.length_c   1.000
_cell.angle_alpha   90.00
_cell.angle_beta   90.00
_cell.angle_gamma   90.00
#
_symmetry.space_group_name_H-M   'P 1'
#
loop_
_entity.id
_entity.type
_entity.pdbx_description
1 polymer ?
#
loop_
_entity_poly.entity_id
_entity_poly.type
_entity_poly.pdbx_seq_one_letter_code
_entity_poly.pdbx_strand_id
1 'polypeptide(L)'
;MNSYTKGGFTLPGEAGYEKLTLEMAEKWGADVIRDSDGTKLSPEITEAGYKIYSTICIIREHNEFARQHPETQQQTFLFSEPRTATGETTEIRPLDGYFAEQFALNDSAEAMAYWQVWDRTADCLLPPEAWTYAEGRVTLRHCIPYHRYSVSFLAWRIWEEINMYNHTTNHWTSEHLRQLDPRHPLAWEYLQEWLKRWCRENPQTNVIRLTSLFYNFVWIFGSDLRRRTRFTDWASYDFTVSPAALKAFEQEYGYALTAEDFINRGRLQATHRPPTAHKRDYMDFIQRFVADKARTLVDIIHSFGKEAYVFYDDSWVGMEPYGKYFSSIGFDGLIKCVFSGFECRLCAGAEVPVHELL
;
A
#
# COMPACT_ATOMS: atom_id res chain seq x y z
N MET A 1 12.76 35.23 23.42
CA MET A 1 11.39 34.78 23.75
C MET A 1 11.43 33.45 24.48
N ASN A 2 10.55 33.23 25.45
CA ASN A 2 10.44 31.91 26.09
C ASN A 2 9.68 31.01 25.10
N SER A 3 10.37 30.12 24.41
CA SER A 3 9.75 29.09 23.64
C SER A 3 8.99 28.12 24.56
N TYR A 4 7.79 27.75 24.21
CA TYR A 4 7.01 26.71 24.92
C TYR A 4 7.61 25.34 24.77
N THR A 5 8.39 25.14 23.72
CA THR A 5 9.16 23.92 23.46
C THR A 5 10.64 24.25 23.42
N LYS A 6 11.49 23.32 23.79
CA LYS A 6 12.95 23.47 23.73
C LYS A 6 13.53 22.84 22.45
N GLY A 7 12.87 23.02 21.33
CA GLY A 7 13.14 22.33 20.08
C GLY A 7 12.33 21.02 19.92
N GLY A 8 12.41 20.41 18.76
CA GLY A 8 11.67 19.19 18.43
C GLY A 8 10.21 19.41 18.05
N PHE A 9 9.79 20.65 17.82
CA PHE A 9 8.43 20.96 17.41
C PHE A 9 8.37 21.25 15.90
N THR A 10 7.54 20.49 15.20
CA THR A 10 7.27 20.65 13.76
C THR A 10 5.92 21.32 13.55
N LEU A 11 5.91 22.46 12.85
CA LEU A 11 4.68 23.17 12.49
C LEU A 11 4.30 22.87 11.04
N PRO A 12 3.04 22.53 10.71
CA PRO A 12 2.58 22.46 9.33
C PRO A 12 2.55 23.86 8.71
N GLY A 13 3.06 23.97 7.47
CA GLY A 13 2.95 25.15 6.64
C GLY A 13 1.84 24.99 5.62
N GLU A 14 1.03 26.02 5.42
CA GLU A 14 -0.08 26.05 4.49
C GLU A 14 0.13 27.16 3.45
N ALA A 15 -0.16 26.86 2.18
CA ALA A 15 -0.12 27.85 1.11
C ALA A 15 -1.16 28.95 1.35
N GLY A 16 -0.74 30.22 1.23
CA GLY A 16 -1.56 31.40 1.51
C GLY A 16 -1.61 31.81 2.99
N TYR A 17 -0.95 31.05 3.89
CA TYR A 17 -0.85 31.37 5.31
C TYR A 17 0.61 31.53 5.76
N GLU A 18 1.52 31.85 4.85
CA GLU A 18 2.97 31.90 5.10
C GLU A 18 3.32 32.79 6.30
N LYS A 19 2.77 34.01 6.32
CA LYS A 19 3.00 34.97 7.42
C LYS A 19 2.52 34.42 8.76
N LEU A 20 1.33 33.83 8.81
CA LEU A 20 0.80 33.23 10.01
C LEU A 20 1.63 32.02 10.46
N THR A 21 2.07 31.20 9.51
CA THR A 21 2.96 30.07 9.78
C THR A 21 4.24 30.52 10.45
N LEU A 22 4.91 31.53 9.92
CA LEU A 22 6.15 32.08 10.49
C LEU A 22 5.93 32.71 11.87
N GLU A 23 4.85 33.47 12.04
CA GLU A 23 4.48 34.06 13.33
C GLU A 23 4.23 32.97 14.39
N MET A 24 3.52 31.90 14.04
CA MET A 24 3.25 30.79 14.95
C MET A 24 4.51 29.96 15.22
N ALA A 25 5.36 29.74 14.20
CA ALA A 25 6.63 29.04 14.36
C ALA A 25 7.53 29.77 15.38
N GLU A 26 7.66 31.08 15.27
CA GLU A 26 8.42 31.88 16.22
C GLU A 26 7.79 31.85 17.62
N LYS A 27 6.49 32.08 17.72
CA LYS A 27 5.75 32.15 19.01
C LYS A 27 5.79 30.81 19.75
N TRP A 28 5.67 29.70 19.07
CA TRP A 28 5.64 28.38 19.68
C TRP A 28 7.02 27.73 19.78
N GLY A 29 8.01 28.31 19.13
CA GLY A 29 9.38 27.82 19.14
C GLY A 29 9.56 26.58 18.28
N ALA A 30 8.90 26.56 17.12
CA ALA A 30 9.14 25.52 16.13
C ALA A 30 10.57 25.64 15.59
N ASP A 31 11.20 24.52 15.36
CA ASP A 31 12.51 24.43 14.70
C ASP A 31 12.37 23.81 13.28
N VAL A 32 11.24 23.22 12.98
CA VAL A 32 10.92 22.59 11.71
C VAL A 32 9.58 23.09 11.18
N ILE A 33 9.52 23.38 9.89
CA ILE A 33 8.27 23.62 9.16
C ILE A 33 8.11 22.54 8.11
N ARG A 34 6.98 21.83 8.16
CA ARG A 34 6.67 20.78 7.18
C ARG A 34 5.73 21.31 6.10
N ASP A 35 5.88 20.80 4.87
CA ASP A 35 4.85 20.94 3.86
C ASP A 35 3.57 20.19 4.25
N SER A 36 2.45 20.68 3.80
CA SER A 36 1.19 19.93 3.87
C SER A 36 1.12 19.00 2.67
N ASP A 37 0.82 17.75 2.90
CA ASP A 37 0.75 16.62 1.96
C ASP A 37 0.64 17.04 0.47
N GLY A 38 1.80 17.18 -0.21
CA GLY A 38 1.89 17.56 -1.62
C GLY A 38 1.89 19.07 -1.91
N THR A 39 1.74 19.95 -0.92
CA THR A 39 1.82 21.41 -1.11
C THR A 39 3.25 21.88 -0.92
N LYS A 40 3.88 22.43 -1.97
CA LYS A 40 5.21 23.00 -1.85
C LYS A 40 5.17 24.25 -0.96
N LEU A 41 6.09 24.32 0.00
CA LEU A 41 6.29 25.53 0.79
C LEU A 41 6.79 26.68 -0.10
N SER A 42 6.31 27.87 0.16
CA SER A 42 6.73 29.07 -0.56
C SER A 42 8.18 29.46 -0.25
N PRO A 43 8.86 30.25 -1.11
CA PRO A 43 10.17 30.80 -0.82
C PRO A 43 10.23 31.58 0.50
N GLU A 44 9.17 32.28 0.87
CA GLU A 44 9.07 33.05 2.12
C GLU A 44 9.33 32.14 3.34
N ILE A 45 8.80 30.90 3.32
CA ILE A 45 9.01 29.93 4.41
C ILE A 45 10.38 29.25 4.28
N THR A 46 10.76 28.81 3.07
CA THR A 46 12.01 28.06 2.90
C THR A 46 13.27 28.91 3.15
N GLU A 47 13.18 30.24 3.00
CA GLU A 47 14.26 31.18 3.24
C GLU A 47 14.26 31.74 4.67
N ALA A 48 13.24 31.44 5.47
CA ALA A 48 13.11 31.96 6.85
C ALA A 48 14.09 31.33 7.86
N GLY A 49 14.87 30.33 7.46
CA GLY A 49 15.90 29.70 8.27
C GLY A 49 15.43 28.53 9.14
N TYR A 50 14.18 28.10 9.00
CA TYR A 50 13.69 26.89 9.65
C TYR A 50 14.17 25.64 8.89
N LYS A 51 14.32 24.53 9.61
CA LYS A 51 14.52 23.21 9.01
C LYS A 51 13.27 22.83 8.21
N ILE A 52 13.43 22.41 6.99
CA ILE A 52 12.33 22.05 6.09
C ILE A 52 12.13 20.53 6.05
N TYR A 53 10.90 20.14 6.21
CA TYR A 53 10.45 18.77 6.24
C TYR A 53 9.42 18.56 5.13
N SER A 54 9.73 17.67 4.21
CA SER A 54 8.87 17.38 3.06
C SER A 54 8.33 15.96 3.08
N THR A 55 7.07 15.81 2.66
CA THR A 55 6.37 14.54 2.62
C THR A 55 6.43 13.94 1.22
N ILE A 56 6.73 12.66 1.12
CA ILE A 56 6.76 11.90 -0.14
C ILE A 56 5.96 10.61 -0.01
N CYS A 57 5.16 10.31 -1.01
CA CYS A 57 4.54 9.01 -1.24
C CYS A 57 5.26 8.32 -2.40
N ILE A 58 6.27 7.51 -2.11
CA ILE A 58 7.26 7.04 -3.09
C ILE A 58 6.68 6.24 -4.27
N ILE A 59 5.59 5.53 -4.10
CA ILE A 59 4.99 4.71 -5.18
C ILE A 59 3.84 5.40 -5.91
N ARG A 60 3.48 6.63 -5.53
CA ARG A 60 2.34 7.38 -6.07
C ARG A 60 2.79 8.57 -6.88
N GLU A 61 1.84 9.17 -7.61
CA GLU A 61 2.08 10.35 -8.45
C GLU A 61 2.96 10.07 -9.68
N HIS A 62 2.99 8.81 -10.11
CA HIS A 62 3.75 8.35 -11.28
C HIS A 62 2.82 7.88 -12.41
N ASN A 63 1.65 8.51 -12.54
CA ASN A 63 0.59 8.06 -13.44
C ASN A 63 1.04 7.94 -14.89
N GLU A 64 1.88 8.88 -15.37
CA GLU A 64 2.40 8.81 -16.73
C GLU A 64 3.24 7.56 -16.95
N PHE A 65 4.18 7.29 -16.04
CA PHE A 65 5.00 6.09 -16.09
C PHE A 65 4.15 4.81 -15.99
N ALA A 66 3.18 4.77 -15.08
CA ALA A 66 2.29 3.63 -14.90
C ALA A 66 1.39 3.36 -16.11
N ARG A 67 1.03 4.40 -16.89
CA ARG A 67 0.31 4.23 -18.17
C ARG A 67 1.19 3.68 -19.29
N GLN A 68 2.46 4.09 -19.31
CA GLN A 68 3.43 3.59 -20.28
C GLN A 68 3.88 2.15 -19.97
N HIS A 69 3.87 1.78 -18.70
CA HIS A 69 4.33 0.50 -18.17
C HIS A 69 3.29 -0.12 -17.20
N PRO A 70 2.10 -0.50 -17.69
CA PRO A 70 1.02 -1.02 -16.84
C PRO A 70 1.40 -2.29 -16.07
N GLU A 71 2.36 -3.06 -16.57
CA GLU A 71 2.93 -4.24 -15.93
C GLU A 71 3.68 -3.92 -14.62
N THR A 72 4.02 -2.67 -14.39
CA THR A 72 4.72 -2.21 -13.16
C THR A 72 3.78 -1.91 -12.01
N GLN A 73 2.48 -1.95 -12.22
CA GLN A 73 1.49 -1.68 -11.19
C GLN A 73 1.37 -2.86 -10.22
N GLN A 74 0.90 -2.58 -9.02
CA GLN A 74 0.68 -3.61 -8.03
C GLN A 74 -0.46 -4.53 -8.42
N GLN A 75 -0.35 -5.77 -7.97
CA GLN A 75 -1.35 -6.82 -8.16
C GLN A 75 -1.81 -7.38 -6.82
N THR A 76 -2.95 -8.02 -6.82
CA THR A 76 -3.48 -8.73 -5.65
C THR A 76 -4.32 -9.92 -6.07
N PHE A 77 -4.46 -10.91 -5.19
CA PHE A 77 -5.51 -11.90 -5.36
C PHE A 77 -6.87 -11.31 -4.99
N LEU A 78 -7.82 -11.54 -5.88
CA LEU A 78 -9.23 -11.32 -5.66
C LEU A 78 -9.98 -12.64 -5.81
N PHE A 79 -11.22 -12.67 -5.37
CA PHE A 79 -12.11 -13.82 -5.60
C PHE A 79 -13.49 -13.33 -6.06
N SER A 80 -14.06 -14.07 -6.98
CA SER A 80 -15.40 -13.79 -7.47
C SER A 80 -16.45 -14.00 -6.38
N GLU A 81 -17.58 -13.37 -6.51
CA GLU A 81 -18.73 -13.75 -5.72
C GLU A 81 -19.12 -15.21 -6.00
N PRO A 82 -19.38 -16.03 -4.96
CA PRO A 82 -19.78 -17.41 -5.20
C PRO A 82 -21.09 -17.49 -5.97
N ARG A 83 -21.09 -18.22 -7.09
CA ARG A 83 -22.25 -18.46 -7.95
C ARG A 83 -22.85 -19.82 -7.67
N THR A 84 -24.16 -19.88 -7.42
CA THR A 84 -24.87 -21.16 -7.29
C THR A 84 -25.17 -21.71 -8.69
N ALA A 85 -24.74 -22.93 -8.96
CA ALA A 85 -25.06 -23.61 -10.20
C ALA A 85 -26.51 -24.12 -10.17
N THR A 86 -27.25 -23.89 -11.26
CA THR A 86 -28.60 -24.40 -11.45
C THR A 86 -28.68 -25.65 -12.36
N GLY A 87 -27.55 -26.02 -12.92
CA GLY A 87 -27.38 -27.18 -13.82
C GLY A 87 -25.91 -27.59 -13.89
N GLU A 88 -25.56 -28.41 -14.88
CA GLU A 88 -24.22 -28.95 -15.08
C GLU A 88 -23.19 -27.93 -15.58
N THR A 89 -23.65 -26.73 -15.96
CA THR A 89 -22.75 -25.63 -16.38
C THR A 89 -23.11 -24.36 -15.65
N THR A 90 -22.09 -23.54 -15.36
CA THR A 90 -22.29 -22.19 -14.82
C THR A 90 -21.22 -21.24 -15.32
N GLU A 91 -21.54 -19.97 -15.39
CA GLU A 91 -20.60 -18.93 -15.78
C GLU A 91 -20.35 -17.96 -14.61
N ILE A 92 -19.09 -17.56 -14.46
CA ILE A 92 -18.66 -16.59 -13.46
C ILE A 92 -17.86 -15.51 -14.16
N ARG A 93 -18.24 -14.26 -13.94
CA ARG A 93 -17.41 -13.11 -14.28
C ARG A 93 -16.61 -12.74 -13.04
N PRO A 94 -15.28 -12.89 -13.05
CA PRO A 94 -14.46 -12.71 -11.85
C PRO A 94 -14.59 -11.33 -11.20
N LEU A 95 -14.71 -10.27 -11.99
CA LEU A 95 -14.81 -8.88 -11.50
C LEU A 95 -16.25 -8.42 -11.18
N ASP A 96 -17.28 -9.27 -11.34
CA ASP A 96 -18.63 -8.88 -10.97
C ASP A 96 -18.69 -8.47 -9.50
N GLY A 97 -19.16 -7.25 -9.25
CA GLY A 97 -19.29 -6.68 -7.91
C GLY A 97 -18.06 -5.90 -7.44
N TYR A 98 -17.00 -5.80 -8.22
CA TYR A 98 -15.92 -4.85 -8.03
C TYR A 98 -16.14 -3.59 -8.86
N PHE A 99 -15.46 -2.50 -8.51
CA PHE A 99 -15.37 -1.33 -9.39
C PHE A 99 -14.45 -1.67 -10.56
N ALA A 100 -15.01 -1.63 -11.79
CA ALA A 100 -14.26 -1.97 -12.99
C ALA A 100 -13.06 -1.02 -13.25
N GLU A 101 -13.17 0.22 -12.78
CA GLU A 101 -12.11 1.21 -12.90
C GLU A 101 -10.96 0.95 -11.92
N GLN A 102 -11.20 0.23 -10.83
CA GLN A 102 -10.20 -0.02 -9.78
C GLN A 102 -9.35 -1.26 -10.06
N PHE A 103 -9.91 -2.23 -10.76
CA PHE A 103 -9.25 -3.50 -11.01
C PHE A 103 -9.36 -3.91 -12.49
N ALA A 104 -8.28 -4.51 -12.98
CA ALA A 104 -8.30 -5.25 -14.24
C ALA A 104 -7.83 -6.68 -13.99
N LEU A 105 -8.44 -7.64 -14.68
CA LEU A 105 -7.98 -9.03 -14.65
C LEU A 105 -6.55 -9.11 -15.19
N ASN A 106 -5.71 -9.85 -14.49
CA ASN A 106 -4.47 -10.32 -15.08
C ASN A 106 -4.72 -11.70 -15.67
N ASP A 107 -5.00 -11.74 -16.97
CA ASP A 107 -5.27 -12.94 -17.73
C ASP A 107 -4.07 -13.39 -18.58
N SER A 108 -2.88 -12.89 -18.26
CA SER A 108 -1.65 -13.43 -18.84
C SER A 108 -1.49 -14.91 -18.48
N ALA A 109 -0.86 -15.68 -19.36
CA ALA A 109 -0.62 -17.11 -19.13
C ALA A 109 0.13 -17.35 -17.80
N GLU A 110 1.03 -16.45 -17.42
CA GLU A 110 1.77 -16.51 -16.17
C GLU A 110 0.86 -16.33 -14.94
N ALA A 111 -0.06 -15.37 -14.98
CA ALA A 111 -0.99 -15.11 -13.88
C ALA A 111 -2.08 -16.18 -13.80
N MET A 112 -2.57 -16.65 -14.94
CA MET A 112 -3.60 -17.69 -14.99
C MET A 112 -3.12 -19.03 -14.41
N ALA A 113 -1.83 -19.31 -14.40
CA ALA A 113 -1.28 -20.48 -13.73
C ALA A 113 -1.55 -20.51 -12.20
N TYR A 114 -1.85 -19.36 -11.62
CA TYR A 114 -2.21 -19.21 -10.19
C TYR A 114 -3.71 -19.05 -9.96
N TRP A 115 -4.53 -19.03 -11.00
CA TRP A 115 -5.98 -18.96 -10.83
C TRP A 115 -6.50 -20.29 -10.29
N GLN A 116 -7.52 -20.21 -9.44
CA GLN A 116 -8.15 -21.37 -8.85
C GLN A 116 -9.67 -21.26 -8.91
N VAL A 117 -10.31 -22.33 -9.30
CA VAL A 117 -11.78 -22.45 -9.27
C VAL A 117 -12.17 -23.45 -8.19
N TRP A 118 -13.03 -23.02 -7.28
CA TRP A 118 -13.40 -23.79 -6.11
C TRP A 118 -14.90 -24.10 -6.09
N ASP A 119 -15.23 -25.34 -5.77
CA ASP A 119 -16.55 -25.70 -5.25
C ASP A 119 -16.57 -25.39 -3.76
N ARG A 120 -17.23 -24.29 -3.38
CA ARG A 120 -17.28 -23.81 -1.99
C ARG A 120 -18.24 -24.61 -1.13
N THR A 121 -19.14 -25.41 -1.75
CA THR A 121 -20.04 -26.29 -1.04
C THR A 121 -19.36 -27.60 -0.65
N ALA A 122 -18.61 -28.18 -1.58
CA ALA A 122 -17.82 -29.38 -1.34
C ALA A 122 -16.44 -29.09 -0.72
N ASP A 123 -16.05 -27.81 -0.67
CA ASP A 123 -14.73 -27.33 -0.19
C ASP A 123 -13.58 -27.99 -0.94
N CYS A 124 -13.66 -28.05 -2.27
CA CYS A 124 -12.64 -28.65 -3.11
C CYS A 124 -12.26 -27.78 -4.31
N LEU A 125 -10.98 -27.87 -4.67
CA LEU A 125 -10.43 -27.26 -5.88
C LEU A 125 -10.88 -28.07 -7.11
N LEU A 126 -11.38 -27.37 -8.12
CA LEU A 126 -11.70 -27.99 -9.40
C LEU A 126 -10.42 -28.17 -10.23
N PRO A 127 -10.30 -29.30 -10.95
CA PRO A 127 -9.17 -29.50 -11.83
C PRO A 127 -9.24 -28.54 -13.04
N PRO A 128 -8.10 -28.19 -13.66
CA PRO A 128 -8.02 -27.21 -14.74
C PRO A 128 -8.94 -27.51 -15.95
N GLU A 129 -9.18 -28.77 -16.25
CA GLU A 129 -10.05 -29.23 -17.34
C GLU A 129 -11.55 -29.02 -17.08
N ALA A 130 -11.94 -28.77 -15.83
CA ALA A 130 -13.33 -28.54 -15.45
C ALA A 130 -13.82 -27.12 -15.78
N TRP A 131 -12.92 -26.22 -16.19
CA TRP A 131 -13.28 -24.84 -16.49
C TRP A 131 -12.47 -24.28 -17.66
N THR A 132 -12.97 -23.22 -18.25
CA THR A 132 -12.30 -22.46 -19.30
C THR A 132 -12.49 -20.97 -19.06
N TYR A 133 -11.52 -20.17 -19.50
CA TYR A 133 -11.62 -18.70 -19.45
C TYR A 133 -11.62 -18.14 -20.87
N ALA A 134 -12.57 -17.29 -21.15
CA ALA A 134 -12.64 -16.52 -22.39
C ALA A 134 -13.43 -15.22 -22.16
N GLU A 135 -13.00 -14.15 -22.78
CA GLU A 135 -13.71 -12.86 -22.81
C GLU A 135 -14.21 -12.38 -21.43
N GLY A 136 -13.34 -12.47 -20.42
CA GLY A 136 -13.67 -12.02 -19.06
C GLY A 136 -14.61 -12.95 -18.29
N ARG A 137 -14.84 -14.18 -18.75
CA ARG A 137 -15.72 -15.17 -18.14
C ARG A 137 -15.01 -16.50 -17.91
N VAL A 138 -15.29 -17.06 -16.75
CA VAL A 138 -14.93 -18.45 -16.45
C VAL A 138 -16.18 -19.30 -16.62
N THR A 139 -16.12 -20.28 -17.53
CA THR A 139 -17.19 -21.24 -17.74
C THR A 139 -16.82 -22.58 -17.10
N LEU A 140 -17.65 -23.02 -16.17
CA LEU A 140 -17.48 -24.29 -15.47
C LEU A 140 -18.36 -25.37 -16.12
N ARG A 141 -17.83 -26.60 -16.15
CA ARG A 141 -18.51 -27.79 -16.65
C ARG A 141 -18.62 -28.84 -15.55
N HIS A 142 -19.60 -29.73 -15.68
CA HIS A 142 -19.85 -30.81 -14.72
C HIS A 142 -20.12 -30.29 -13.30
N CYS A 143 -20.79 -29.14 -13.21
CA CYS A 143 -21.22 -28.58 -11.94
C CYS A 143 -22.28 -29.48 -11.28
N ILE A 144 -22.22 -29.57 -9.98
CA ILE A 144 -23.26 -30.19 -9.18
C ILE A 144 -24.36 -29.14 -8.93
N PRO A 145 -25.61 -29.40 -9.29
CA PRO A 145 -26.69 -28.45 -9.04
C PRO A 145 -26.78 -28.03 -7.56
N TYR A 146 -27.03 -26.73 -7.34
CA TYR A 146 -27.10 -26.07 -6.02
C TYR A 146 -25.76 -25.94 -5.27
N HIS A 147 -24.63 -26.44 -5.80
CA HIS A 147 -23.31 -26.11 -5.28
C HIS A 147 -22.93 -24.67 -5.66
N ARG A 148 -22.08 -24.08 -4.83
CA ARG A 148 -21.58 -22.71 -4.99
C ARG A 148 -20.15 -22.75 -5.46
N TYR A 149 -19.87 -22.06 -6.54
CA TYR A 149 -18.54 -21.99 -7.15
C TYR A 149 -17.99 -20.58 -7.09
N SER A 150 -16.68 -20.44 -6.94
CA SER A 150 -15.99 -19.16 -7.03
C SER A 150 -14.65 -19.31 -7.75
N VAL A 151 -14.18 -18.20 -8.30
CA VAL A 151 -12.86 -18.07 -8.93
C VAL A 151 -11.98 -17.20 -8.07
N SER A 152 -10.79 -17.65 -7.74
CA SER A 152 -9.72 -16.84 -7.16
C SER A 152 -8.72 -16.51 -8.27
N PHE A 153 -8.37 -15.25 -8.42
CA PHE A 153 -7.62 -14.74 -9.58
C PHE A 153 -6.73 -13.58 -9.21
N LEU A 154 -5.66 -13.37 -9.99
CA LEU A 154 -4.83 -12.18 -9.90
C LEU A 154 -5.47 -11.01 -10.67
N ALA A 155 -5.43 -9.84 -10.08
CA ALA A 155 -5.89 -8.60 -10.68
C ALA A 155 -4.87 -7.49 -10.51
N TRP A 156 -4.75 -6.65 -11.54
CA TRP A 156 -4.05 -5.39 -11.47
C TRP A 156 -4.85 -4.41 -10.61
N ARG A 157 -4.17 -3.69 -9.74
CA ARG A 157 -4.71 -2.50 -9.07
C ARG A 157 -4.46 -1.32 -9.98
N ILE A 158 -5.52 -0.74 -10.54
CA ILE A 158 -5.41 0.36 -11.50
C ILE A 158 -5.29 1.69 -10.80
N TRP A 159 -6.01 1.89 -9.70
CA TRP A 159 -5.95 3.08 -8.89
C TRP A 159 -6.28 2.78 -7.42
N GLU A 160 -5.93 3.71 -6.54
CA GLU A 160 -6.28 3.62 -5.14
C GLU A 160 -7.18 4.78 -4.69
N GLU A 161 -8.01 4.48 -3.68
CA GLU A 161 -8.76 5.49 -2.94
C GLU A 161 -8.02 5.82 -1.66
N ILE A 162 -7.87 7.09 -1.36
CA ILE A 162 -7.41 7.53 -0.06
C ILE A 162 -8.48 8.40 0.61
N ASN A 163 -8.52 8.40 1.93
CA ASN A 163 -9.58 9.03 2.70
C ASN A 163 -9.81 10.51 2.34
N MET A 164 -8.73 11.26 2.13
CA MET A 164 -8.79 12.69 1.86
C MET A 164 -9.04 13.01 0.38
N TYR A 165 -8.63 12.12 -0.52
CA TYR A 165 -8.65 12.32 -1.98
C TYR A 165 -9.50 11.27 -2.66
N ASN A 166 -10.64 10.98 -2.09
CA ASN A 166 -11.42 9.86 -2.55
C ASN A 166 -12.50 10.34 -3.52
N HIS A 167 -12.53 9.67 -4.65
CA HIS A 167 -13.46 9.98 -5.73
C HIS A 167 -14.87 9.50 -5.41
N THR A 168 -14.98 8.47 -4.59
CA THR A 168 -16.26 7.81 -4.29
C THR A 168 -17.08 8.60 -3.27
N THR A 169 -16.49 9.01 -2.15
CA THR A 169 -17.20 9.70 -1.07
C THR A 169 -16.96 11.20 -1.05
N ASN A 170 -15.77 11.66 -1.43
CA ASN A 170 -15.41 13.09 -1.45
C ASN A 170 -15.52 13.72 -2.83
N HIS A 171 -15.93 12.94 -3.84
CA HIS A 171 -16.14 13.39 -5.21
C HIS A 171 -14.95 14.13 -5.82
N TRP A 172 -13.74 13.68 -5.53
CA TRP A 172 -12.56 14.27 -6.10
C TRP A 172 -12.50 14.04 -7.60
N THR A 173 -12.09 15.03 -8.37
CA THR A 173 -12.16 15.03 -9.84
C THR A 173 -10.80 14.89 -10.53
N SER A 174 -9.71 14.88 -9.78
CA SER A 174 -8.38 14.66 -10.35
C SER A 174 -8.20 13.20 -10.78
N GLU A 175 -7.16 12.93 -11.56
CA GLU A 175 -6.85 11.58 -12.01
C GLU A 175 -6.60 10.66 -10.81
N HIS A 176 -7.14 9.45 -10.88
CA HIS A 176 -6.89 8.41 -9.88
C HIS A 176 -5.39 8.10 -9.79
N LEU A 177 -4.89 7.98 -8.56
CA LEU A 177 -3.49 7.66 -8.30
C LEU A 177 -3.20 6.20 -8.66
N ARG A 178 -2.15 5.97 -9.43
CA ARG A 178 -1.66 4.65 -9.81
C ARG A 178 -0.42 4.32 -9.02
N GLN A 179 -0.44 3.17 -8.36
CA GLN A 179 0.67 2.73 -7.51
C GLN A 179 1.61 1.79 -8.25
N LEU A 180 2.90 2.02 -8.11
CA LEU A 180 3.95 1.15 -8.66
C LEU A 180 4.32 0.03 -7.69
N ASP A 181 4.71 -1.12 -8.24
CA ASP A 181 5.24 -2.25 -7.48
C ASP A 181 6.78 -2.21 -7.47
N PRO A 182 7.43 -1.96 -6.32
CA PRO A 182 8.88 -1.95 -6.23
C PRO A 182 9.51 -3.34 -6.47
N ARG A 183 8.73 -4.40 -6.54
CA ARG A 183 9.22 -5.73 -6.91
C ARG A 183 9.48 -5.84 -8.42
N HIS A 184 8.81 -5.04 -9.22
CA HIS A 184 9.08 -5.00 -10.65
C HIS A 184 10.40 -4.25 -10.92
N PRO A 185 11.40 -4.86 -11.58
CA PRO A 185 12.73 -4.25 -11.72
C PRO A 185 12.70 -2.86 -12.36
N LEU A 186 11.89 -2.68 -13.42
CA LEU A 186 11.75 -1.41 -14.12
C LEU A 186 11.15 -0.32 -13.20
N ALA A 187 10.10 -0.68 -12.42
CA ALA A 187 9.52 0.26 -11.44
C ALA A 187 10.53 0.64 -10.37
N TRP A 188 11.29 -0.33 -9.87
CA TRP A 188 12.27 -0.09 -8.81
C TRP A 188 13.41 0.82 -9.28
N GLU A 189 13.93 0.61 -10.47
CA GLU A 189 14.94 1.50 -11.07
C GLU A 189 14.38 2.91 -11.25
N TYR A 190 13.18 3.04 -11.81
CA TYR A 190 12.52 4.32 -11.97
C TYR A 190 12.33 5.06 -10.65
N LEU A 191 11.85 4.40 -9.59
CA LEU A 191 11.61 4.99 -8.28
C LEU A 191 12.91 5.51 -7.63
N GLN A 192 14.01 4.76 -7.75
CA GLN A 192 15.30 5.20 -7.26
C GLN A 192 15.80 6.46 -7.98
N GLU A 193 15.72 6.48 -9.30
CA GLU A 193 16.13 7.63 -10.11
C GLU A 193 15.22 8.84 -9.88
N TRP A 194 13.93 8.61 -9.71
CA TRP A 194 12.98 9.65 -9.33
C TRP A 194 13.36 10.27 -7.97
N LEU A 195 13.65 9.47 -6.95
CA LEU A 195 14.03 9.95 -5.63
C LEU A 195 15.33 10.75 -5.67
N LYS A 196 16.35 10.27 -6.40
CA LYS A 196 17.60 11.02 -6.60
C LYS A 196 17.37 12.36 -7.29
N ARG A 197 16.52 12.40 -8.31
CA ARG A 197 16.14 13.64 -8.99
C ARG A 197 15.41 14.57 -8.05
N TRP A 198 14.42 14.06 -7.32
CA TRP A 198 13.66 14.83 -6.33
C TRP A 198 14.58 15.47 -5.28
N CYS A 199 15.54 14.73 -4.75
CA CYS A 199 16.51 15.25 -3.79
C CYS A 199 17.37 16.40 -4.36
N ARG A 200 17.75 16.31 -5.63
CA ARG A 200 18.49 17.39 -6.31
C ARG A 200 17.65 18.64 -6.55
N GLU A 201 16.39 18.45 -6.90
CA GLU A 201 15.45 19.54 -7.21
C GLU A 201 14.89 20.22 -5.95
N ASN A 202 15.04 19.61 -4.79
CA ASN A 202 14.60 20.14 -3.50
C ASN A 202 15.76 20.28 -2.50
N PRO A 203 16.78 21.12 -2.80
CA PRO A 203 17.96 21.28 -1.94
C PRO A 203 17.63 21.87 -0.58
N GLN A 204 16.54 22.66 -0.48
CA GLN A 204 16.06 23.28 0.76
C GLN A 204 15.50 22.26 1.77
N THR A 205 15.05 21.10 1.33
CA THR A 205 14.50 20.07 2.22
C THR A 205 15.60 19.41 3.02
N ASN A 206 15.46 19.39 4.33
CA ASN A 206 16.38 18.75 5.27
C ASN A 206 15.92 17.35 5.67
N VAL A 207 14.63 17.17 5.83
CA VAL A 207 13.99 15.91 6.24
C VAL A 207 13.02 15.45 5.17
N ILE A 208 13.16 14.23 4.74
CA ILE A 208 12.19 13.55 3.87
C ILE A 208 11.40 12.57 4.70
N ARG A 209 10.08 12.79 4.80
CA ARG A 209 9.15 11.84 5.38
C ARG A 209 8.53 10.97 4.29
N LEU A 210 8.72 9.68 4.42
CA LEU A 210 8.01 8.70 3.65
C LEU A 210 6.66 8.41 4.34
N THR A 211 5.58 8.98 3.83
CA THR A 211 4.24 8.80 4.43
C THR A 211 3.83 7.34 4.36
N SER A 212 4.00 6.73 3.20
CA SER A 212 3.93 5.29 3.02
C SER A 212 5.03 4.89 2.05
N LEU A 213 5.63 3.72 2.26
CA LEU A 213 6.55 3.19 1.26
C LEU A 213 5.77 2.51 0.14
N PHE A 214 5.23 1.33 0.41
CA PHE A 214 4.69 0.47 -0.63
C PHE A 214 3.26 0.01 -0.34
N TYR A 215 2.71 0.30 0.83
CA TYR A 215 1.35 -0.07 1.13
C TYR A 215 0.33 0.84 0.44
N ASN A 216 -0.89 0.36 0.31
CA ASN A 216 -1.96 1.04 -0.38
C ASN A 216 -3.09 1.41 0.58
N PHE A 217 -3.67 2.58 0.35
CA PHE A 217 -4.97 2.96 0.89
C PHE A 217 -6.08 2.40 -0.01
N VAL A 218 -6.07 1.10 -0.28
CA VAL A 218 -7.05 0.52 -1.18
C VAL A 218 -8.31 0.15 -0.42
N TRP A 219 -9.35 0.82 -0.72
CA TRP A 219 -10.69 0.43 -0.35
C TRP A 219 -11.26 -0.44 -1.46
N ILE A 220 -11.41 -1.72 -1.22
CA ILE A 220 -12.09 -2.62 -2.14
C ILE A 220 -13.59 -2.51 -1.83
N PHE A 221 -14.25 -1.56 -2.43
CA PHE A 221 -15.70 -1.48 -2.37
C PHE A 221 -16.31 -2.47 -3.38
N GLY A 222 -17.36 -3.16 -2.97
CA GLY A 222 -18.28 -3.70 -3.93
C GLY A 222 -19.04 -2.57 -4.64
N SER A 223 -19.29 -2.71 -5.91
CA SER A 223 -20.05 -1.74 -6.73
C SER A 223 -21.49 -1.51 -6.27
N ASP A 224 -21.98 -2.31 -5.36
CA ASP A 224 -23.33 -2.27 -4.79
C ASP A 224 -23.23 -2.17 -3.26
N LEU A 225 -24.08 -1.34 -2.65
CA LEU A 225 -24.21 -1.19 -1.20
C LEU A 225 -24.42 -2.53 -0.46
N ARG A 226 -25.06 -3.51 -1.12
CA ARG A 226 -25.28 -4.85 -0.57
C ARG A 226 -24.01 -5.72 -0.57
N ARG A 227 -22.99 -5.33 -1.33
CA ARG A 227 -21.73 -6.06 -1.51
C ARG A 227 -20.55 -5.40 -0.79
N ARG A 228 -20.81 -4.39 0.04
CA ARG A 228 -19.80 -3.72 0.88
C ARG A 228 -19.06 -4.64 1.85
N THR A 229 -19.48 -5.90 1.95
CA THR A 229 -18.79 -6.93 2.74
C THR A 229 -17.43 -7.35 2.18
N ARG A 230 -17.06 -6.88 0.99
CA ARG A 230 -15.73 -7.06 0.39
C ARG A 230 -14.78 -5.91 0.67
N PHE A 231 -15.07 -5.18 1.69
CA PHE A 231 -14.25 -4.09 2.15
C PHE A 231 -12.91 -4.62 2.69
N THR A 232 -11.81 -4.17 2.11
CA THR A 232 -10.49 -4.28 2.69
C THR A 232 -10.03 -2.87 2.97
N ASP A 233 -10.02 -2.51 4.23
CA ASP A 233 -9.42 -1.30 4.70
C ASP A 233 -7.89 -1.46 4.56
N TRP A 234 -7.18 -0.42 4.22
CA TRP A 234 -5.72 -0.32 4.23
C TRP A 234 -4.98 -1.64 3.96
N ALA A 235 -4.60 -1.89 2.73
CA ALA A 235 -3.85 -3.08 2.41
C ALA A 235 -2.35 -2.81 2.60
N SER A 236 -1.76 -3.39 3.64
CA SER A 236 -0.31 -3.42 3.74
C SER A 236 0.31 -4.14 2.53
N TYR A 237 1.60 -3.93 2.28
CA TYR A 237 2.23 -4.46 1.08
C TYR A 237 2.23 -6.01 1.01
N ASP A 238 2.02 -6.70 2.11
CA ASP A 238 1.86 -8.17 2.15
C ASP A 238 0.55 -8.66 1.49
N PHE A 239 -0.37 -7.77 1.13
CA PHE A 239 -1.51 -8.06 0.26
C PHE A 239 -1.19 -7.86 -1.23
N THR A 240 -0.04 -7.28 -1.55
CA THR A 240 0.45 -7.16 -2.92
C THR A 240 1.09 -8.49 -3.32
N VAL A 241 0.52 -9.12 -4.32
CA VAL A 241 0.93 -10.44 -4.80
C VAL A 241 1.00 -10.43 -6.31
N SER A 242 2.14 -10.82 -6.84
CA SER A 242 2.38 -10.95 -8.28
C SER A 242 2.98 -12.33 -8.61
N PRO A 243 2.93 -12.80 -9.85
CA PRO A 243 3.63 -14.02 -10.27
C PRO A 243 5.12 -13.99 -9.90
N ALA A 244 5.78 -12.85 -10.05
CA ALA A 244 7.18 -12.68 -9.67
C ALA A 244 7.40 -12.88 -8.15
N ALA A 245 6.46 -12.36 -7.32
CA ALA A 245 6.53 -12.56 -5.87
C ALA A 245 6.34 -14.03 -5.49
N LEU A 246 5.38 -14.71 -6.11
CA LEU A 246 5.09 -16.11 -5.85
C LEU A 246 6.26 -17.03 -6.24
N LYS A 247 6.87 -16.79 -7.41
CA LYS A 247 8.07 -17.54 -7.85
C LYS A 247 9.27 -17.32 -6.93
N ALA A 248 9.52 -16.06 -6.55
CA ALA A 248 10.60 -15.74 -5.62
C ALA A 248 10.40 -16.37 -4.25
N PHE A 249 9.16 -16.37 -3.74
CA PHE A 249 8.81 -17.06 -2.51
C PHE A 249 9.06 -18.57 -2.61
N GLU A 250 8.57 -19.22 -3.67
CA GLU A 250 8.77 -20.67 -3.89
C GLU A 250 10.25 -21.04 -3.96
N GLN A 251 11.07 -20.23 -4.62
CA GLN A 251 12.52 -20.43 -4.69
C GLN A 251 13.19 -20.36 -3.33
N GLU A 252 12.71 -19.49 -2.45
CA GLU A 252 13.32 -19.26 -1.14
C GLU A 252 12.82 -20.24 -0.07
N TYR A 253 11.51 -20.52 -0.07
CA TYR A 253 10.88 -21.36 0.97
C TYR A 253 10.73 -22.82 0.58
N GLY A 254 10.92 -23.16 -0.70
CA GLY A 254 10.88 -24.53 -1.21
C GLY A 254 9.47 -25.12 -1.38
N TYR A 255 8.44 -24.28 -1.33
CA TYR A 255 7.06 -24.67 -1.62
C TYR A 255 6.28 -23.50 -2.24
N ALA A 256 5.28 -23.81 -3.07
CA ALA A 256 4.45 -22.82 -3.75
C ALA A 256 3.28 -22.40 -2.87
N LEU A 257 2.94 -21.11 -2.95
CA LEU A 257 1.68 -20.57 -2.41
C LEU A 257 0.58 -20.64 -3.46
N THR A 258 -0.63 -20.79 -2.99
CA THR A 258 -1.85 -20.81 -3.79
C THR A 258 -2.70 -19.57 -3.54
N ALA A 259 -3.68 -19.32 -4.39
CA ALA A 259 -4.62 -18.22 -4.17
C ALA A 259 -5.34 -18.33 -2.82
N GLU A 260 -5.63 -19.55 -2.34
CA GLU A 260 -6.33 -19.75 -1.07
C GLU A 260 -5.50 -19.38 0.16
N ASP A 261 -4.18 -19.34 0.07
CA ASP A 261 -3.32 -18.83 1.15
C ASP A 261 -3.58 -17.34 1.41
N PHE A 262 -4.10 -16.61 0.42
CA PHE A 262 -4.48 -15.20 0.51
C PHE A 262 -5.99 -15.01 0.69
N ILE A 263 -6.80 -15.75 -0.06
CA ILE A 263 -8.27 -15.62 -0.08
C ILE A 263 -8.92 -16.27 1.13
N ASN A 264 -8.33 -17.35 1.67
CA ASN A 264 -8.79 -18.02 2.88
C ASN A 264 -10.32 -18.29 2.86
N ARG A 265 -10.81 -18.98 1.85
CA ARG A 265 -12.24 -19.31 1.64
C ARG A 265 -13.15 -18.08 1.55
N GLY A 266 -12.66 -16.97 1.01
CA GLY A 266 -13.38 -15.71 0.93
C GLY A 266 -13.42 -14.90 2.23
N ARG A 267 -12.69 -15.32 3.25
CA ARG A 267 -12.59 -14.60 4.53
C ARG A 267 -11.43 -13.64 4.59
N LEU A 268 -10.52 -13.74 3.64
CA LEU A 268 -9.25 -13.03 3.59
C LEU A 268 -8.41 -13.25 4.86
N GLN A 269 -7.27 -12.62 4.93
CA GLN A 269 -6.42 -12.64 6.13
C GLN A 269 -6.80 -11.45 7.02
N ALA A 270 -7.98 -11.51 7.61
CA ALA A 270 -8.48 -10.43 8.46
C ALA A 270 -7.65 -10.28 9.74
N THR A 271 -7.42 -9.04 10.17
CA THR A 271 -6.55 -8.69 11.31
C THR A 271 -6.97 -9.31 12.65
N HIS A 272 -8.26 -9.63 12.80
CA HIS A 272 -8.78 -10.27 14.02
C HIS A 272 -8.63 -11.81 14.04
N ARG A 273 -7.96 -12.39 13.04
CA ARG A 273 -7.71 -13.84 12.96
C ARG A 273 -6.22 -14.11 12.90
N PRO A 274 -5.74 -15.15 13.59
CA PRO A 274 -4.37 -15.58 13.43
C PRO A 274 -4.10 -15.97 11.98
N PRO A 275 -3.01 -15.50 11.37
CA PRO A 275 -2.64 -15.89 10.01
C PRO A 275 -2.28 -17.40 9.97
N THR A 276 -2.52 -18.02 8.81
CA THR A 276 -2.04 -19.39 8.54
C THR A 276 -0.50 -19.47 8.59
N ALA A 277 0.05 -20.68 8.65
CA ALA A 277 1.51 -20.86 8.60
C ALA A 277 2.08 -20.29 7.29
N HIS A 278 1.50 -20.65 6.16
CA HIS A 278 1.91 -20.13 4.83
C HIS A 278 1.84 -18.61 4.76
N LYS A 279 0.77 -18.01 5.28
CA LYS A 279 0.67 -16.53 5.30
C LYS A 279 1.73 -15.89 6.19
N ARG A 280 2.09 -16.50 7.34
CA ARG A 280 3.20 -16.00 8.18
C ARG A 280 4.54 -16.05 7.46
N ASP A 281 4.81 -17.13 6.73
CA ASP A 281 6.04 -17.26 5.96
C ASP A 281 6.08 -16.21 4.82
N TYR A 282 4.94 -15.98 4.15
CA TYR A 282 4.83 -14.91 3.16
C TYR A 282 5.00 -13.52 3.77
N MET A 283 4.45 -13.28 4.97
CA MET A 283 4.65 -12.03 5.69
C MET A 283 6.13 -11.79 6.03
N ASP A 284 6.86 -12.81 6.50
CA ASP A 284 8.31 -12.68 6.76
C ASP A 284 9.09 -12.41 5.46
N PHE A 285 8.75 -13.09 4.38
CA PHE A 285 9.32 -12.86 3.05
C PHE A 285 9.13 -11.40 2.59
N ILE A 286 7.91 -10.86 2.75
CA ILE A 286 7.59 -9.47 2.38
C ILE A 286 8.28 -8.47 3.34
N GLN A 287 8.32 -8.76 4.64
CA GLN A 287 8.99 -7.89 5.62
C GLN A 287 10.47 -7.69 5.29
N ARG A 288 11.17 -8.77 4.91
CA ARG A 288 12.57 -8.66 4.46
C ARG A 288 12.71 -7.86 3.18
N PHE A 289 11.85 -8.12 2.22
CA PHE A 289 11.83 -7.36 0.96
C PHE A 289 11.61 -5.86 1.20
N VAL A 290 10.60 -5.50 1.99
CA VAL A 290 10.28 -4.10 2.30
C VAL A 290 11.43 -3.43 3.05
N ALA A 291 12.01 -4.10 4.05
CA ALA A 291 13.13 -3.55 4.80
C ALA A 291 14.38 -3.32 3.91
N ASP A 292 14.65 -4.22 3.00
CA ASP A 292 15.78 -4.12 2.06
C ASP A 292 15.60 -2.96 1.07
N LYS A 293 14.39 -2.83 0.51
CA LYS A 293 14.06 -1.70 -0.36
C LYS A 293 14.06 -0.38 0.39
N ALA A 294 13.50 -0.35 1.61
CA ALA A 294 13.51 0.83 2.46
C ALA A 294 14.93 1.30 2.76
N ARG A 295 15.84 0.38 3.11
CA ARG A 295 17.26 0.70 3.34
C ARG A 295 17.89 1.39 2.12
N THR A 296 17.62 0.87 0.91
CA THR A 296 18.11 1.49 -0.32
C THR A 296 17.60 2.94 -0.48
N LEU A 297 16.34 3.21 -0.15
CA LEU A 297 15.79 4.56 -0.22
C LEU A 297 16.41 5.47 0.84
N VAL A 298 16.62 4.98 2.05
CA VAL A 298 17.30 5.70 3.13
C VAL A 298 18.73 6.04 2.72
N ASP A 299 19.48 5.10 2.18
CA ASP A 299 20.85 5.33 1.68
C ASP A 299 20.88 6.41 0.58
N ILE A 300 19.89 6.41 -0.32
CA ILE A 300 19.78 7.48 -1.33
C ILE A 300 19.56 8.83 -0.64
N ILE A 301 18.61 8.93 0.30
CA ILE A 301 18.31 10.17 1.02
C ILE A 301 19.56 10.67 1.75
N HIS A 302 20.24 9.81 2.47
CA HIS A 302 21.47 10.13 3.21
C HIS A 302 22.59 10.59 2.28
N SER A 303 22.69 10.03 1.06
CA SER A 303 23.72 10.46 0.08
C SER A 303 23.58 11.93 -0.35
N PHE A 304 22.41 12.53 -0.13
CA PHE A 304 22.13 13.96 -0.35
C PHE A 304 22.23 14.80 0.94
N GLY A 305 22.69 14.22 2.05
CA GLY A 305 22.81 14.91 3.33
C GLY A 305 21.48 15.23 3.99
N LYS A 306 20.43 14.48 3.66
CA LYS A 306 19.07 14.64 4.20
C LYS A 306 18.76 13.54 5.19
N GLU A 307 17.84 13.80 6.12
CA GLU A 307 17.31 12.81 7.07
C GLU A 307 16.11 12.08 6.46
N ALA A 308 16.01 10.79 6.75
CA ALA A 308 14.90 9.94 6.31
C ALA A 308 13.98 9.59 7.48
N TYR A 309 12.76 10.07 7.45
CA TYR A 309 11.73 9.74 8.42
C TYR A 309 10.64 8.90 7.77
N VAL A 310 9.95 8.10 8.58
CA VAL A 310 8.84 7.28 8.10
C VAL A 310 7.64 7.40 9.01
N PHE A 311 6.46 7.37 8.43
CA PHE A 311 5.23 7.22 9.18
C PHE A 311 5.08 5.75 9.60
N TYR A 312 5.02 5.54 10.91
CA TYR A 312 4.92 4.21 11.50
C TYR A 312 3.82 4.23 12.56
N ASP A 313 2.62 3.87 12.16
CA ASP A 313 1.46 3.92 13.02
C ASP A 313 0.77 2.56 13.11
N ASP A 314 1.02 1.87 14.22
CA ASP A 314 0.41 0.58 14.52
C ASP A 314 -0.95 0.70 15.22
N SER A 315 -1.34 1.89 15.62
CA SER A 315 -2.65 2.16 16.20
C SER A 315 -3.69 2.48 15.13
N TRP A 316 -3.23 2.80 13.93
CA TRP A 316 -4.06 3.05 12.77
C TRP A 316 -3.87 1.93 11.74
N VAL A 317 -4.76 1.81 10.85
CA VAL A 317 -4.87 0.67 9.96
C VAL A 317 -3.78 0.69 8.90
N GLY A 318 -3.07 -0.39 8.70
CA GLY A 318 -2.15 -0.58 7.59
C GLY A 318 -0.78 0.06 7.75
N MET A 319 0.07 -0.61 8.49
CA MET A 319 1.50 -0.32 8.47
C MET A 319 2.18 -1.00 7.30
N GLU A 320 3.29 -0.40 6.88
CA GLU A 320 4.25 -1.18 6.12
C GLU A 320 4.70 -2.39 6.94
N PRO A 321 4.81 -3.55 6.32
CA PRO A 321 5.17 -4.77 7.02
C PRO A 321 6.68 -4.84 7.25
N TYR A 322 7.22 -3.98 8.11
CA TYR A 322 8.64 -4.03 8.47
C TYR A 322 8.98 -5.18 9.41
N GLY A 323 8.05 -5.52 10.29
CA GLY A 323 8.25 -6.55 11.32
C GLY A 323 9.51 -6.32 12.15
N LYS A 324 10.20 -7.40 12.45
CA LYS A 324 11.47 -7.40 13.23
C LYS A 324 12.66 -6.72 12.53
N TYR A 325 12.52 -6.33 11.26
CA TYR A 325 13.61 -5.75 10.48
C TYR A 325 13.65 -4.23 10.55
N PHE A 326 12.68 -3.58 11.20
CA PHE A 326 12.52 -2.13 11.21
C PHE A 326 13.79 -1.40 11.69
N SER A 327 14.36 -1.80 12.83
CA SER A 327 15.55 -1.15 13.40
C SER A 327 16.80 -1.25 12.52
N SER A 328 16.84 -2.20 11.59
CA SER A 328 17.96 -2.39 10.66
C SER A 328 17.88 -1.53 9.38
N ILE A 329 16.80 -0.77 9.18
CA ILE A 329 16.59 0.00 7.95
C ILE A 329 17.44 1.27 7.95
N GLY A 330 17.60 1.91 9.10
CA GLY A 330 18.43 3.12 9.24
C GLY A 330 17.65 4.43 9.12
N PHE A 331 16.34 4.43 9.38
CA PHE A 331 15.59 5.68 9.51
C PHE A 331 16.15 6.54 10.65
N ASP A 332 16.21 7.84 10.46
CA ASP A 332 16.63 8.82 11.46
C ASP A 332 15.52 9.14 12.45
N GLY A 333 14.26 8.91 12.06
CA GLY A 333 13.11 9.11 12.92
C GLY A 333 11.87 8.40 12.40
N LEU A 334 10.93 8.18 13.30
CA LEU A 334 9.61 7.69 12.97
C LEU A 334 8.54 8.68 13.44
N ILE A 335 7.44 8.75 12.71
CA ILE A 335 6.28 9.56 13.07
C ILE A 335 5.17 8.62 13.47
N LYS A 336 4.60 8.85 14.66
CA LYS A 336 3.50 8.08 15.20
C LYS A 336 2.35 9.01 15.56
N CYS A 337 1.13 8.61 15.21
CA CYS A 337 -0.07 9.26 15.75
C CYS A 337 -0.23 8.90 17.23
N VAL A 338 -0.45 9.91 18.05
CA VAL A 338 -0.64 9.75 19.48
C VAL A 338 -2.06 10.17 19.84
N PHE A 339 -2.88 9.21 20.26
CA PHE A 339 -4.26 9.44 20.65
C PHE A 339 -4.47 9.32 22.16
N SER A 340 -3.49 8.76 22.87
CA SER A 340 -3.58 8.58 24.31
C SER A 340 -2.21 8.44 24.98
N GLY A 341 -2.18 8.48 26.28
CA GLY A 341 -0.96 8.24 27.06
C GLY A 341 -0.40 6.80 26.91
N PHE A 342 -1.13 5.88 26.29
CA PHE A 342 -0.64 4.55 26.00
C PHE A 342 0.39 4.60 24.87
N GLU A 343 0.08 5.28 23.77
CA GLU A 343 0.99 5.48 22.64
C GLU A 343 2.25 6.23 23.06
N CYS A 344 2.12 7.27 23.89
CA CYS A 344 3.28 7.97 24.48
C CYS A 344 4.23 7.01 25.20
N ARG A 345 3.70 6.05 25.96
CA ARG A 345 4.53 5.06 26.65
C ARG A 345 5.20 4.07 25.69
N LEU A 346 4.52 3.70 24.62
CA LEU A 346 5.14 2.86 23.56
C LEU A 346 6.26 3.62 22.87
N CYS A 347 6.05 4.89 22.53
CA CYS A 347 7.07 5.74 21.90
C CYS A 347 8.30 5.91 22.79
N ALA A 348 8.14 6.02 24.11
CA ALA A 348 9.24 6.17 25.04
C ALA A 348 10.20 4.96 25.09
N GLY A 349 9.77 3.79 24.60
CA GLY A 349 10.59 2.59 24.50
C GLY A 349 11.13 2.30 23.10
N ALA A 350 10.92 3.18 22.15
CA ALA A 350 11.35 2.98 20.76
C ALA A 350 12.89 3.09 20.61
N GLU A 351 13.46 2.23 19.78
CA GLU A 351 14.91 2.23 19.48
C GLU A 351 15.31 3.36 18.52
N VAL A 352 14.35 3.96 17.82
CA VAL A 352 14.54 5.05 16.86
C VAL A 352 13.85 6.29 17.41
N PRO A 353 14.41 7.51 17.20
CA PRO A 353 13.75 8.74 17.61
C PRO A 353 12.29 8.83 17.09
N VAL A 354 11.37 9.09 17.99
CA VAL A 354 9.94 9.16 17.69
C VAL A 354 9.49 10.62 17.64
N HIS A 355 8.85 10.99 16.55
CA HIS A 355 8.18 12.26 16.39
C HIS A 355 6.68 12.05 16.49
N GLU A 356 6.07 12.65 17.47
CA GLU A 356 4.63 12.48 17.71
C GLU A 356 3.82 13.40 16.79
N LEU A 357 2.78 12.87 16.19
CA LEU A 357 1.76 13.62 15.47
C LEU A 357 0.51 13.66 16.36
N LEU A 358 0.18 14.84 16.85
CA LEU A 358 -1.01 15.10 17.65
C LEU A 358 -2.18 15.50 16.77
#